data_167d8683b3ac67169e280b4c21d64482
#
_entry.id   167d8683b3ac67169e280b4c21d64482
#
_cell.length_a   1.000
_cell.length_b   1.000
_cell.length_c   1.000
_cell.angle_alpha   90.00
_cell.angle_beta   90.00
_cell.angle_gamma   90.00
#
_symmetry.space_group_name_H-M   'P 1'
#
loop_
_entity.id
_entity.type
_entity.pdbx_description
1 polymer ?
#
loop_
_entity_poly.entity_id
_entity_poly.type
_entity_poly.pdbx_seq_one_letter_code
_entity_poly.pdbx_strand_id
1 'polypeptide(L)'
;DLKDFIASDKAENVSGIVFNEKYKRRYPNQSLASQVIGFVSDGMIGTGGIEQYYNSTLSGVDGRKYKYLNEELEQDSSIVEPENGKTVVTTIDSNIQKLAEDQLSKFEKKYGSKGSSILVMNPNNGEIYAMANSTSYNLESPRDDKNLLKKYSQSQVNKMSEKEKTKAFNEIWKNPIVSNA
;
A
#
# COMPACT_ATOMS: atom_id res chain seq x y z
N ASP A 1 23.41 -7.43 -14.06
CA ASP A 1 22.43 -8.08 -13.17
C ASP A 1 22.33 -9.56 -13.56
N LEU A 2 21.55 -10.39 -12.84
CA LEU A 2 21.44 -11.83 -13.12
C LEU A 2 20.80 -12.12 -14.51
N LYS A 3 19.85 -11.29 -14.94
CA LYS A 3 19.26 -11.37 -16.30
C LYS A 3 20.32 -11.12 -17.37
N ASP A 4 21.15 -10.11 -17.18
CA ASP A 4 22.22 -9.75 -18.11
C ASP A 4 23.30 -10.83 -18.16
N PHE A 5 23.60 -11.43 -17.00
CA PHE A 5 24.54 -12.56 -16.93
C PHE A 5 24.04 -13.79 -17.71
N ILE A 6 22.75 -14.14 -17.55
CA ILE A 6 22.15 -15.31 -18.23
C ILE A 6 21.99 -15.06 -19.74
N ALA A 7 21.82 -13.81 -20.15
CA ALA A 7 21.79 -13.41 -21.57
C ALA A 7 23.19 -13.33 -22.20
N SER A 8 24.26 -13.48 -21.43
CA SER A 8 25.63 -13.41 -21.93
C SER A 8 26.19 -14.80 -22.29
N ASP A 9 27.16 -14.84 -23.21
CA ASP A 9 27.88 -16.03 -23.63
C ASP A 9 28.60 -16.78 -22.46
N LYS A 10 28.68 -16.12 -21.28
CA LYS A 10 29.27 -16.70 -20.06
C LYS A 10 28.35 -17.68 -19.34
N ALA A 11 27.09 -17.78 -19.74
CA ALA A 11 26.09 -18.63 -19.13
C ALA A 11 25.78 -19.92 -19.91
N GLU A 12 26.71 -20.39 -20.77
CA GLU A 12 26.52 -21.58 -21.64
C GLU A 12 25.97 -22.82 -20.92
N ASN A 13 26.23 -22.96 -19.60
CA ASN A 13 25.78 -24.13 -18.82
C ASN A 13 24.61 -23.80 -17.86
N VAL A 14 23.99 -22.64 -17.99
CA VAL A 14 22.89 -22.22 -17.12
C VAL A 14 21.57 -22.42 -17.88
N SER A 15 20.81 -23.45 -17.52
CA SER A 15 19.49 -23.73 -18.10
C SER A 15 18.42 -23.90 -17.00
N GLY A 16 17.16 -23.75 -17.36
CA GLY A 16 16.05 -23.97 -16.44
C GLY A 16 15.72 -22.79 -15.52
N ILE A 17 16.34 -21.64 -15.69
CA ILE A 17 16.00 -20.43 -14.93
C ILE A 17 14.87 -19.69 -15.65
N VAL A 18 13.77 -19.46 -14.94
CA VAL A 18 12.61 -18.70 -15.42
C VAL A 18 12.47 -17.44 -14.55
N PHE A 19 12.43 -16.28 -15.18
CA PHE A 19 12.14 -15.01 -14.52
C PHE A 19 10.65 -14.72 -14.56
N ASN A 20 10.05 -14.60 -13.38
CA ASN A 20 8.69 -14.11 -13.24
C ASN A 20 8.73 -12.63 -12.82
N GLU A 21 8.16 -11.76 -13.63
CA GLU A 21 7.98 -10.37 -13.27
C GLU A 21 6.86 -10.24 -12.23
N LYS A 22 7.16 -9.54 -11.14
CA LYS A 22 6.17 -9.21 -10.10
C LYS A 22 6.11 -7.71 -9.94
N TYR A 23 4.93 -7.17 -10.07
CA TYR A 23 4.66 -5.77 -9.75
C TYR A 23 4.55 -5.59 -8.24
N LYS A 24 5.10 -4.50 -7.74
CA LYS A 24 5.01 -4.11 -6.33
C LYS A 24 4.56 -2.67 -6.24
N ARG A 25 3.53 -2.42 -5.43
CA ARG A 25 3.10 -1.06 -5.11
C ARG A 25 4.17 -0.35 -4.30
N ARG A 26 4.43 0.91 -4.64
CA ARG A 26 5.40 1.78 -3.96
C ARG A 26 4.71 2.98 -3.37
N TYR A 27 5.16 3.38 -2.18
CA TYR A 27 4.62 4.52 -1.43
C TYR A 27 5.76 5.51 -1.10
N PRO A 28 6.13 6.42 -2.04
CA PRO A 28 7.29 7.29 -1.86
C PRO A 28 7.24 8.14 -0.60
N ASN A 29 6.04 8.55 -0.18
CA ASN A 29 5.80 9.36 1.01
C ASN A 29 5.59 8.53 2.29
N GLN A 30 5.86 7.22 2.24
CA GLN A 30 5.84 6.29 3.36
C GLN A 30 4.56 6.35 4.23
N SER A 31 4.52 7.21 5.27
CA SER A 31 3.42 7.28 6.22
C SER A 31 2.44 8.43 5.98
N LEU A 32 2.73 9.32 5.01
CA LEU A 32 1.89 10.48 4.74
C LEU A 32 0.51 10.05 4.26
N ALA A 33 -0.53 10.57 4.89
CA ALA A 33 -1.94 10.25 4.62
C ALA A 33 -2.25 8.73 4.64
N SER A 34 -1.53 7.95 5.46
CA SER A 34 -1.56 6.48 5.41
C SER A 34 -2.96 5.89 5.51
N GLN A 35 -3.83 6.44 6.36
CA GLN A 35 -5.21 5.95 6.52
C GLN A 35 -6.17 6.41 5.42
N VAL A 36 -5.79 7.46 4.67
CA VAL A 36 -6.54 7.92 3.49
C VAL A 36 -6.18 7.08 2.27
N ILE A 37 -4.88 6.84 2.08
CA ILE A 37 -4.37 6.09 0.93
C ILE A 37 -4.69 4.61 1.09
N GLY A 38 -4.40 4.03 2.24
CA GLY A 38 -4.41 2.57 2.41
C GLY A 38 -3.18 1.91 1.81
N PHE A 39 -3.14 0.60 1.77
CA PHE A 39 -2.03 -0.16 1.23
C PHE A 39 -2.51 -1.37 0.42
N VAL A 40 -1.60 -1.95 -0.34
CA VAL A 40 -1.85 -3.17 -1.10
C VAL A 40 -1.22 -4.35 -0.36
N SER A 41 -2.03 -5.35 -0.07
CA SER A 41 -1.59 -6.62 0.53
C SER A 41 -1.08 -7.61 -0.52
N ASP A 42 -0.64 -8.79 -0.08
CA ASP A 42 -0.25 -9.87 -0.97
C ASP A 42 -1.38 -10.20 -1.97
N GLY A 43 -1.01 -10.46 -3.22
CA GLY A 43 -1.95 -10.68 -4.31
C GLY A 43 -2.50 -9.39 -4.94
N MET A 44 -1.87 -8.23 -4.68
CA MET A 44 -2.26 -6.93 -5.23
C MET A 44 -3.69 -6.50 -4.86
N ILE A 45 -4.14 -6.86 -3.65
CA ILE A 45 -5.46 -6.50 -3.12
C ILE A 45 -5.34 -5.25 -2.25
N GLY A 46 -6.06 -4.20 -2.61
CA GLY A 46 -6.12 -2.95 -1.85
C GLY A 46 -6.78 -3.15 -0.48
N THR A 47 -6.14 -2.62 0.56
CA THR A 47 -6.58 -2.74 1.96
C THR A 47 -6.66 -1.36 2.60
N GLY A 48 -7.86 -0.95 2.98
CA GLY A 48 -8.14 0.36 3.54
C GLY A 48 -8.08 1.51 2.52
N GLY A 49 -8.65 2.64 2.87
CA GLY A 49 -8.58 3.91 2.13
C GLY A 49 -8.90 3.82 0.64
N ILE A 50 -8.20 4.62 -0.11
CA ILE A 50 -8.34 4.75 -1.58
C ILE A 50 -7.92 3.45 -2.30
N GLU A 51 -6.88 2.77 -1.83
CA GLU A 51 -6.43 1.51 -2.42
C GLU A 51 -7.53 0.43 -2.39
N GLN A 52 -8.30 0.36 -1.31
CA GLN A 52 -9.42 -0.57 -1.22
C GLN A 52 -10.62 -0.12 -2.05
N TYR A 53 -10.99 1.15 -1.93
CA TYR A 53 -12.19 1.67 -2.60
C TYR A 53 -12.07 1.63 -4.12
N TYR A 54 -10.90 2.01 -4.66
CA TYR A 54 -10.61 2.02 -6.09
C TYR A 54 -9.79 0.81 -6.55
N ASN A 55 -9.81 -0.30 -5.81
CA ASN A 55 -8.99 -1.47 -6.15
C ASN A 55 -9.21 -1.94 -7.60
N SER A 56 -10.45 -2.06 -8.05
CA SER A 56 -10.77 -2.46 -9.43
C SER A 56 -10.32 -1.46 -10.50
N THR A 57 -10.17 -0.19 -10.12
CA THR A 57 -9.71 0.88 -11.02
C THR A 57 -8.18 0.92 -11.08
N LEU A 58 -7.53 0.71 -9.93
CA LEU A 58 -6.07 0.79 -9.77
C LEU A 58 -5.38 -0.51 -10.21
N SER A 59 -6.03 -1.66 -10.00
CA SER A 59 -5.53 -2.94 -10.49
C SER A 59 -5.81 -3.07 -11.98
N GLY A 60 -4.81 -3.40 -12.76
CA GLY A 60 -5.03 -3.77 -14.15
C GLY A 60 -5.61 -5.18 -14.29
N VAL A 61 -5.58 -5.69 -15.49
CA VAL A 61 -5.89 -7.08 -15.82
C VAL A 61 -4.61 -7.76 -16.26
N ASP A 62 -4.28 -8.87 -15.61
CA ASP A 62 -3.08 -9.62 -15.95
C ASP A 62 -3.19 -10.21 -17.36
N GLY A 63 -2.14 -10.03 -18.14
CA GLY A 63 -2.00 -10.71 -19.42
C GLY A 63 -1.83 -12.22 -19.25
N ARG A 64 -2.10 -12.97 -20.29
CA ARG A 64 -2.00 -14.43 -20.29
C ARG A 64 -1.26 -14.93 -21.50
N LYS A 65 -0.35 -15.88 -21.31
CA LYS A 65 0.35 -16.57 -22.40
C LYS A 65 -0.05 -18.03 -22.37
N TYR A 66 -0.70 -18.46 -23.44
CA TYR A 66 -1.07 -19.87 -23.65
C TYR A 66 -0.09 -20.50 -24.62
N LYS A 67 0.41 -21.68 -24.29
CA LYS A 67 1.15 -22.53 -25.21
C LYS A 67 0.25 -23.67 -25.59
N TYR A 68 0.15 -23.97 -26.87
CA TYR A 68 -0.65 -25.09 -27.41
C TYR A 68 0.10 -25.73 -28.57
N LEU A 69 -0.30 -26.94 -28.92
CA LEU A 69 0.15 -27.60 -30.15
C LEU A 69 -0.81 -27.22 -31.26
N ASN A 70 -0.29 -26.76 -32.39
CA ASN A 70 -1.08 -26.50 -33.60
C ASN A 70 -1.45 -27.82 -34.31
N GLU A 71 -2.17 -27.74 -35.41
CA GLU A 71 -2.61 -28.92 -36.18
C GLU A 71 -1.44 -29.75 -36.73
N GLU A 72 -0.25 -29.14 -36.87
CA GLU A 72 0.99 -29.77 -37.36
C GLU A 72 1.83 -30.34 -36.17
N LEU A 73 1.28 -30.35 -34.94
CA LEU A 73 1.94 -30.77 -33.68
C LEU A 73 3.16 -29.89 -33.32
N GLU A 74 3.27 -28.70 -33.87
CA GLU A 74 4.26 -27.74 -33.49
C GLU A 74 3.79 -26.87 -32.30
N GLN A 75 4.75 -26.45 -31.44
CA GLN A 75 4.44 -25.61 -30.28
C GLN A 75 4.19 -24.17 -30.71
N ASP A 76 2.97 -23.71 -30.57
CA ASP A 76 2.55 -22.32 -30.81
C ASP A 76 2.15 -21.63 -29.52
N SER A 77 2.00 -20.30 -29.52
CA SER A 77 1.61 -19.52 -28.36
C SER A 77 0.66 -18.40 -28.71
N SER A 78 -0.38 -18.25 -27.91
CA SER A 78 -1.27 -17.09 -27.95
C SER A 78 -1.00 -16.19 -26.74
N ILE A 79 -0.95 -14.89 -26.95
CA ILE A 79 -0.69 -13.89 -25.93
C ILE A 79 -1.92 -12.99 -25.84
N VAL A 80 -2.45 -12.84 -24.62
CA VAL A 80 -3.40 -11.80 -24.26
C VAL A 80 -2.60 -10.75 -23.50
N GLU A 81 -2.51 -9.55 -24.07
CA GLU A 81 -1.75 -8.46 -23.48
C GLU A 81 -2.36 -7.99 -22.15
N PRO A 82 -1.55 -7.57 -21.17
CA PRO A 82 -2.05 -7.03 -19.92
C PRO A 82 -2.66 -5.64 -20.12
N GLU A 83 -3.70 -5.33 -19.36
CA GLU A 83 -4.28 -3.99 -19.30
C GLU A 83 -3.81 -3.29 -18.02
N ASN A 84 -3.21 -2.11 -18.15
CA ASN A 84 -2.75 -1.32 -17.01
C ASN A 84 -3.94 -0.74 -16.24
N GLY A 85 -3.82 -0.69 -14.92
CA GLY A 85 -4.75 0.04 -14.05
C GLY A 85 -4.76 1.55 -14.37
N LYS A 86 -5.84 2.22 -13.95
CA LYS A 86 -6.03 3.66 -14.14
C LYS A 86 -5.43 4.45 -12.98
N THR A 87 -5.11 5.72 -13.23
CA THR A 87 -4.65 6.65 -12.20
C THR A 87 -5.84 7.30 -11.49
N VAL A 88 -5.77 7.37 -10.16
CA VAL A 88 -6.71 8.11 -9.32
C VAL A 88 -6.02 9.38 -8.83
N VAL A 89 -6.61 10.53 -9.12
CA VAL A 89 -6.15 11.84 -8.63
C VAL A 89 -7.04 12.28 -7.48
N THR A 90 -6.43 12.68 -6.36
CA THR A 90 -7.14 13.11 -5.14
C THR A 90 -6.98 14.61 -4.93
N THR A 91 -7.84 15.19 -4.10
CA THR A 91 -7.77 16.59 -3.68
C THR A 91 -6.80 16.82 -2.51
N ILE A 92 -6.23 15.74 -1.95
CA ILE A 92 -5.26 15.84 -0.86
C ILE A 92 -4.01 16.59 -1.34
N ASP A 93 -3.71 17.71 -0.69
CA ASP A 93 -2.46 18.44 -0.90
C ASP A 93 -1.38 17.90 0.03
N SER A 94 -0.27 17.45 -0.53
CA SER A 94 0.81 16.81 0.24
C SER A 94 1.47 17.76 1.25
N ASN A 95 1.54 19.05 0.97
CA ASN A 95 2.13 20.04 1.87
C ASN A 95 1.19 20.35 3.03
N ILE A 96 -0.11 20.52 2.75
CA ILE A 96 -1.13 20.77 3.78
C ILE A 96 -1.26 19.52 4.66
N GLN A 97 -1.27 18.33 4.07
CA GLN A 97 -1.31 17.07 4.80
C GLN A 97 -0.12 16.92 5.73
N LYS A 98 1.10 17.16 5.23
CA LYS A 98 2.32 17.11 6.05
C LYS A 98 2.29 18.11 7.19
N LEU A 99 1.87 19.35 6.92
CA LEU A 99 1.73 20.36 7.95
C LEU A 99 0.73 19.93 9.03
N ALA A 100 -0.42 19.36 8.63
CA ALA A 100 -1.43 18.88 9.57
C ALA A 100 -0.87 17.73 10.45
N GLU A 101 -0.17 16.75 9.86
CA GLU A 101 0.46 15.65 10.60
C GLU A 101 1.56 16.15 11.55
N ASP A 102 2.38 17.10 11.15
CA ASP A 102 3.42 17.70 11.99
C ASP A 102 2.83 18.45 13.19
N GLN A 103 1.76 19.23 12.98
CA GLN A 103 1.06 19.93 14.07
C GLN A 103 0.38 18.94 15.02
N LEU A 104 -0.22 17.89 14.48
CA LEU A 104 -0.85 16.84 15.26
C LEU A 104 0.18 16.12 16.16
N SER A 105 1.34 15.77 15.59
CA SER A 105 2.44 15.16 16.35
C SER A 105 2.97 16.06 17.48
N LYS A 106 3.08 17.37 17.23
CA LYS A 106 3.46 18.36 18.27
C LYS A 106 2.41 18.44 19.36
N PHE A 107 1.13 18.47 18.98
CA PHE A 107 0.01 18.50 19.93
C PHE A 107 0.01 17.26 20.82
N GLU A 108 0.12 16.07 20.24
CA GLU A 108 0.18 14.81 20.97
C GLU A 108 1.33 14.77 21.98
N LYS A 109 2.54 15.18 21.55
CA LYS A 109 3.71 15.24 22.43
C LYS A 109 3.53 16.21 23.59
N LYS A 110 2.83 17.32 23.38
CA LYS A 110 2.64 18.35 24.39
C LYS A 110 1.54 18.02 25.39
N TYR A 111 0.45 17.43 24.92
CA TYR A 111 -0.76 17.24 25.73
C TYR A 111 -1.09 15.80 26.05
N GLY A 112 -0.46 14.81 25.39
CA GLY A 112 -0.65 13.39 25.66
C GLY A 112 -2.06 12.90 25.41
N SER A 113 -2.71 13.36 24.32
CA SER A 113 -4.10 12.97 24.03
C SER A 113 -4.19 11.50 23.64
N LYS A 114 -5.37 10.88 23.85
CA LYS A 114 -5.61 9.47 23.49
C LYS A 114 -5.83 9.25 21.98
N GLY A 115 -6.01 10.31 21.23
CA GLY A 115 -6.21 10.33 19.79
C GLY A 115 -6.74 11.69 19.37
N SER A 116 -6.20 12.20 18.27
CA SER A 116 -6.55 13.49 17.70
C SER A 116 -6.60 13.39 16.20
N SER A 117 -7.41 14.24 15.57
CA SER A 117 -7.56 14.26 14.11
C SER A 117 -7.66 15.70 13.64
N ILE A 118 -7.15 15.96 12.42
CA ILE A 118 -7.28 17.23 11.73
C ILE A 118 -7.89 16.97 10.35
N LEU A 119 -8.96 17.68 10.04
CA LEU A 119 -9.57 17.71 8.72
C LEU A 119 -9.50 19.13 8.16
N VAL A 120 -8.94 19.29 6.97
CA VAL A 120 -8.87 20.56 6.24
C VAL A 120 -9.70 20.41 4.97
N MET A 121 -10.74 21.19 4.84
CA MET A 121 -11.72 21.12 3.75
C MET A 121 -12.04 22.49 3.21
N ASN A 122 -12.25 22.60 1.91
CA ASN A 122 -12.81 23.78 1.28
C ASN A 122 -14.34 23.78 1.46
N PRO A 123 -14.92 24.74 2.18
CA PRO A 123 -16.36 24.75 2.46
C PRO A 123 -17.22 25.06 1.24
N ASN A 124 -16.65 25.64 0.17
CA ASN A 124 -17.40 26.04 -1.02
C ASN A 124 -17.67 24.88 -1.98
N ASN A 125 -16.76 23.89 -2.05
CA ASN A 125 -16.87 22.78 -3.00
C ASN A 125 -16.73 21.40 -2.36
N GLY A 126 -16.41 21.33 -1.05
CA GLY A 126 -16.27 20.08 -0.31
C GLY A 126 -14.94 19.33 -0.55
N GLU A 127 -13.98 19.90 -1.26
CA GLU A 127 -12.67 19.30 -1.45
C GLU A 127 -11.92 19.16 -0.12
N ILE A 128 -11.39 17.98 0.13
CA ILE A 128 -10.57 17.68 1.30
C ILE A 128 -9.10 17.84 0.93
N TYR A 129 -8.42 18.81 1.54
CA TYR A 129 -7.01 19.07 1.30
C TYR A 129 -6.08 18.32 2.26
N ALA A 130 -6.55 18.02 3.48
CA ALA A 130 -5.84 17.17 4.41
C ALA A 130 -6.81 16.42 5.34
N MET A 131 -6.42 15.19 5.68
CA MET A 131 -7.10 14.35 6.65
C MET A 131 -6.04 13.58 7.44
N ALA A 132 -5.65 14.14 8.59
CA ALA A 132 -4.57 13.65 9.44
C ALA A 132 -5.12 13.05 10.74
N ASN A 133 -4.50 11.96 11.19
CA ASN A 133 -4.81 11.31 12.45
C ASN A 133 -3.51 11.09 13.25
N SER A 134 -3.62 11.03 14.57
CA SER A 134 -2.49 10.81 15.48
C SER A 134 -1.81 9.45 15.30
N THR A 135 -2.56 8.45 14.83
CA THR A 135 -2.01 7.14 14.48
C THR A 135 -1.79 7.05 12.98
N SER A 136 -0.53 7.10 12.55
CA SER A 136 -0.14 6.83 11.17
C SER A 136 0.75 5.59 11.12
N TYR A 137 0.84 4.92 9.98
CA TYR A 137 1.66 3.74 9.78
C TYR A 137 2.43 3.81 8.47
N ASN A 138 3.49 3.02 8.34
CA ASN A 138 4.26 2.98 7.10
C ASN A 138 3.56 2.10 6.06
N LEU A 139 3.21 2.68 4.92
CA LEU A 139 2.52 2.03 3.80
C LEU A 139 3.40 0.98 3.08
N GLU A 140 4.73 1.15 3.10
CA GLU A 140 5.67 0.15 2.55
C GLU A 140 5.79 -1.11 3.42
N SER A 141 5.52 -0.99 4.73
CA SER A 141 5.57 -2.08 5.70
C SER A 141 4.44 -1.98 6.72
N PRO A 142 3.17 -2.12 6.29
CA PRO A 142 2.01 -1.85 7.15
C PRO A 142 1.88 -2.82 8.33
N ARG A 143 2.48 -4.01 8.25
CA ARG A 143 2.50 -5.05 9.30
C ARG A 143 3.77 -5.05 10.14
N ASP A 144 4.64 -4.04 10.03
CA ASP A 144 5.80 -3.90 10.91
C ASP A 144 5.35 -3.54 12.33
N ASP A 145 5.80 -4.29 13.33
CA ASP A 145 5.50 -4.07 14.75
C ASP A 145 5.85 -2.64 15.22
N LYS A 146 6.79 -1.96 14.54
CA LYS A 146 7.12 -0.55 14.81
C LYS A 146 5.91 0.38 14.64
N ASN A 147 4.96 0.04 13.77
CA ASN A 147 3.75 0.83 13.60
C ASN A 147 2.86 0.77 14.86
N LEU A 148 2.89 -0.35 15.61
CA LEU A 148 2.15 -0.51 16.85
C LEU A 148 2.72 0.33 17.99
N LEU A 149 4.02 0.68 17.95
CA LEU A 149 4.70 1.46 19.00
C LEU A 149 4.18 2.89 19.12
N LYS A 150 3.39 3.36 18.17
CA LYS A 150 2.70 4.66 18.27
C LYS A 150 1.51 4.61 19.25
N LYS A 151 0.96 3.43 19.52
CA LYS A 151 -0.20 3.25 20.38
C LYS A 151 0.10 2.37 21.59
N TYR A 152 1.05 1.45 21.49
CA TYR A 152 1.38 0.45 22.50
C TYR A 152 2.86 0.56 22.90
N SER A 153 3.20 0.24 24.15
CA SER A 153 4.59 0.15 24.57
C SER A 153 5.28 -1.09 23.99
N GLN A 154 6.61 -1.06 23.87
CA GLN A 154 7.42 -2.20 23.37
C GLN A 154 7.10 -3.48 24.18
N SER A 155 6.96 -3.37 25.50
CA SER A 155 6.64 -4.50 26.37
C SER A 155 5.25 -5.10 26.08
N GLN A 156 4.28 -4.27 25.72
CA GLN A 156 2.94 -4.73 25.32
C GLN A 156 3.00 -5.43 23.96
N VAL A 157 3.66 -4.83 22.97
CA VAL A 157 3.80 -5.43 21.62
C VAL A 157 4.48 -6.80 21.69
N ASN A 158 5.56 -6.92 22.48
CA ASN A 158 6.29 -8.18 22.64
C ASN A 158 5.48 -9.30 23.30
N LYS A 159 4.43 -8.95 24.08
CA LYS A 159 3.55 -9.93 24.76
C LYS A 159 2.29 -10.26 23.94
N MET A 160 2.01 -9.53 22.87
CA MET A 160 0.84 -9.77 22.03
C MET A 160 0.97 -11.09 21.27
N SER A 161 -0.09 -11.88 21.28
CA SER A 161 -0.25 -12.99 20.35
C SER A 161 -0.46 -12.47 18.91
N GLU A 162 -0.25 -13.29 17.91
CA GLU A 162 -0.50 -12.93 16.50
C GLU A 162 -1.94 -12.45 16.24
N LYS A 163 -2.91 -13.03 16.94
CA LYS A 163 -4.31 -12.61 16.85
C LYS A 163 -4.53 -11.20 17.44
N GLU A 164 -3.89 -10.89 18.56
CA GLU A 164 -3.95 -9.56 19.17
C GLU A 164 -3.22 -8.52 18.32
N LYS A 165 -2.06 -8.85 17.76
CA LYS A 165 -1.35 -7.98 16.80
C LYS A 165 -2.22 -7.69 15.57
N THR A 166 -2.86 -8.70 14.99
CA THR A 166 -3.76 -8.51 13.87
C THR A 166 -4.90 -7.56 14.20
N LYS A 167 -5.50 -7.70 15.38
CA LYS A 167 -6.54 -6.78 15.85
C LYS A 167 -6.00 -5.37 16.02
N ALA A 168 -4.83 -5.21 16.63
CA ALA A 168 -4.17 -3.93 16.84
C ALA A 168 -3.82 -3.24 15.50
N PHE A 169 -3.32 -4.00 14.51
CA PHE A 169 -3.11 -3.48 13.15
C PHE A 169 -4.41 -3.01 12.51
N ASN A 170 -5.47 -3.78 12.57
CA ASN A 170 -6.77 -3.38 12.04
C ASN A 170 -7.30 -2.08 12.68
N GLU A 171 -6.99 -1.83 13.96
CA GLU A 171 -7.36 -0.60 14.65
C GLU A 171 -6.57 0.61 14.14
N ILE A 172 -5.25 0.48 13.91
CA ILE A 172 -4.44 1.60 13.42
C ILE A 172 -4.65 1.89 11.92
N TRP A 173 -5.11 0.91 11.14
CA TRP A 173 -5.42 1.10 9.72
C TRP A 173 -6.74 1.81 9.49
N LYS A 174 -7.67 1.74 10.46
CA LYS A 174 -8.94 2.46 10.36
C LYS A 174 -8.73 3.97 10.40
N ASN A 175 -9.45 4.66 9.54
CA ASN A 175 -9.51 6.12 9.60
C ASN A 175 -10.63 6.54 10.56
N PRO A 176 -10.30 7.09 11.75
CA PRO A 176 -11.32 7.41 12.76
C PRO A 176 -12.25 8.56 12.32
N ILE A 177 -11.85 9.40 11.36
CA ILE A 177 -12.68 10.50 10.87
C ILE A 177 -13.91 9.97 10.10
N VAL A 178 -13.77 8.86 9.37
CA VAL A 178 -14.83 8.31 8.51
C VAL A 178 -15.37 6.96 8.97
N SER A 179 -14.70 6.28 9.91
CA SER A 179 -15.06 4.90 10.32
C SER A 179 -15.88 4.81 11.61
N ASN A 180 -16.06 5.91 12.32
CA ASN A 180 -16.80 5.97 13.61
C ASN A 180 -18.13 6.74 13.49
N ALA A 181 -18.63 6.87 12.27
CA ALA A 181 -19.95 7.44 12.04
C ALA A 181 -21.05 6.40 12.28
#